data_7acce81c906ad83ed1a4f4afb393b0bf
#
_entry.id   7acce81c906ad83ed1a4f4afb393b0bf
#
_cell.length_a   1.000
_cell.length_b   1.000
_cell.length_c   1.000
_cell.angle_alpha   90.00
_cell.angle_beta   90.00
_cell.angle_gamma   90.00
#
_symmetry.space_group_name_H-M   'P 1'
#
loop_
_entity.id
_entity.type
_entity.pdbx_description
1 polymer ?
#
loop_
_entity_poly.entity_id
_entity_poly.type
_entity_poly.pdbx_seq_one_letter_code
_entity_poly.pdbx_strand_id
1 'polypeptide(L)'
;MRNRNGQQGVAMITVMMIVVVLSLLMVASLNYAMQGEPSSRRDQDWNAALAAAQAGVDDYLYRLQQDDEYVQYSATSPPTPANVAFTGWHNIPGPANSGQFHYSATDLASQGIIQVTSTGRVRGVQRTIRASMRRRGFLDYLYLTDYESLDPQSGYYSDPTTATSRCSEYWWQGRSTSYCVRISFVTGDTINGPLHTNDTISVNGNPTFNGAATTAYTGAMSCTASSSFTWRWYGLSGCSDRPVFQTGDPEVVPLLTLPTTNTAIKTETDRAAGKTGCLYNGPTRIVLNSGGTMTVTSPVTTSSAYASCVGTNVALPANGVIYVQNVPSTQTATCTGSQNRLGYPISGDVTSYGCRDGDVFLSGTLRGRLTIASENNIVIVANTTYSSTGAASTDMLGLIANQFVQVYHPVNSSGTNLSDSRNPTSTFTNPQIHAAMLALGHSFIVQNYNEGAQLGTITVNGGIAQKWRGPVGTSGGTGYLKNYGYDARLQYASPPYVMDIADTPYRVSQWAEVQNPTGLPA
;
A
#
# COMPACT_ATOMS: atom_id res chain seq x y z
N MET A 1 50.20 14.15 -91.89
CA MET A 1 49.87 12.89 -91.14
C MET A 1 50.04 13.15 -89.68
N ARG A 2 48.92 13.19 -88.90
CA ARG A 2 48.94 13.59 -87.48
C ARG A 2 49.09 12.32 -86.64
N ASN A 3 50.16 12.29 -85.88
CA ASN A 3 50.60 11.15 -85.07
C ASN A 3 49.52 10.84 -83.97
N ARG A 4 48.80 9.70 -84.06
CA ARG A 4 47.69 9.26 -83.18
C ARG A 4 48.11 8.27 -82.11
N ASN A 5 49.46 7.98 -81.98
CA ASN A 5 49.96 6.86 -81.18
C ASN A 5 50.31 7.22 -79.72
N GLY A 6 50.15 8.49 -79.27
CA GLY A 6 50.53 8.89 -77.91
C GLY A 6 49.43 8.80 -76.84
N GLN A 7 48.13 8.63 -77.25
CA GLN A 7 47.03 8.68 -76.26
C GLN A 7 46.60 7.34 -75.67
N GLN A 8 46.94 6.22 -76.34
CA GLN A 8 46.51 4.89 -75.86
C GLN A 8 47.26 4.43 -74.61
N GLY A 9 48.51 4.83 -74.43
CA GLY A 9 49.31 4.46 -73.24
C GLY A 9 48.88 5.17 -71.96
N VAL A 10 48.45 6.44 -72.09
CA VAL A 10 47.97 7.23 -70.93
C VAL A 10 46.62 6.74 -70.44
N ALA A 11 45.72 6.35 -71.33
CA ALA A 11 44.42 5.83 -70.98
C ALA A 11 44.52 4.50 -70.16
N MET A 12 45.47 3.63 -70.56
CA MET A 12 45.66 2.36 -69.88
C MET A 12 46.25 2.55 -68.47
N ILE A 13 47.18 3.50 -68.28
CA ILE A 13 47.73 3.85 -66.99
C ILE A 13 46.65 4.46 -66.08
N THR A 14 45.81 5.33 -66.62
CA THR A 14 44.72 5.96 -65.89
C THR A 14 43.68 4.92 -65.44
N VAL A 15 43.33 3.98 -66.29
CA VAL A 15 42.40 2.86 -65.92
C VAL A 15 43.03 1.97 -64.85
N MET A 16 44.35 1.64 -64.96
CA MET A 16 45.02 0.88 -63.91
C MET A 16 45.04 1.63 -62.58
N MET A 17 45.32 2.94 -62.57
CA MET A 17 45.28 3.73 -61.36
C MET A 17 43.87 3.75 -60.73
N ILE A 18 42.83 3.93 -61.54
CA ILE A 18 41.46 3.91 -61.06
C ILE A 18 41.10 2.56 -60.45
N VAL A 19 41.47 1.45 -61.08
CA VAL A 19 41.25 0.08 -60.56
C VAL A 19 41.96 -0.14 -59.26
N VAL A 20 43.23 0.31 -59.13
CA VAL A 20 44.00 0.22 -57.87
C VAL A 20 43.36 1.03 -56.76
N VAL A 21 42.96 2.30 -57.06
CA VAL A 21 42.28 3.14 -56.06
C VAL A 21 40.92 2.56 -55.65
N LEU A 22 40.13 2.05 -56.59
CA LEU A 22 38.85 1.39 -56.28
C LEU A 22 39.06 0.11 -55.44
N SER A 23 40.10 -0.67 -55.78
CA SER A 23 40.42 -1.88 -54.96
C SER A 23 40.86 -1.53 -53.57
N LEU A 24 41.68 -0.49 -53.37
CA LEU A 24 42.06 0.01 -52.06
C LEU A 24 40.89 0.56 -51.27
N LEU A 25 39.98 1.28 -51.91
CA LEU A 25 38.74 1.77 -51.31
C LEU A 25 37.79 0.61 -50.92
N MET A 26 37.69 -0.44 -51.75
CA MET A 26 36.95 -1.65 -51.40
C MET A 26 37.52 -2.36 -50.16
N VAL A 27 38.84 -2.54 -50.13
CA VAL A 27 39.53 -3.19 -48.99
C VAL A 27 39.36 -2.32 -47.72
N ALA A 28 39.48 -1.01 -47.82
CA ALA A 28 39.31 -0.09 -46.70
C ALA A 28 37.85 -0.12 -46.19
N SER A 29 36.87 -0.10 -47.08
CA SER A 29 35.45 -0.17 -46.70
C SER A 29 35.07 -1.53 -46.10
N LEU A 30 35.65 -2.63 -46.63
CA LEU A 30 35.47 -3.97 -46.09
C LEU A 30 36.06 -4.10 -44.67
N ASN A 31 37.27 -3.59 -44.48
CA ASN A 31 37.89 -3.56 -43.15
C ASN A 31 37.09 -2.71 -42.15
N TYR A 32 36.57 -1.56 -42.57
CA TYR A 32 35.71 -0.72 -41.73
C TYR A 32 34.39 -1.44 -41.35
N ALA A 33 33.76 -2.12 -42.31
CA ALA A 33 32.55 -2.92 -42.08
C ALA A 33 32.84 -4.11 -41.13
N MET A 34 33.96 -4.79 -41.32
CA MET A 34 34.35 -5.92 -40.45
C MET A 34 34.71 -5.50 -39.03
N GLN A 35 35.24 -4.29 -38.83
CA GLN A 35 35.52 -3.73 -37.48
C GLN A 35 34.26 -3.32 -36.74
N GLY A 36 33.16 -3.01 -37.42
CA GLY A 36 31.84 -2.70 -36.83
C GLY A 36 31.06 -3.91 -36.31
N GLU A 37 31.29 -5.11 -36.88
CA GLU A 37 30.56 -6.33 -36.47
C GLU A 37 30.77 -6.72 -34.99
N PRO A 38 31.99 -6.70 -34.42
CA PRO A 38 32.20 -7.10 -33.03
C PRO A 38 31.51 -6.17 -32.03
N SER A 39 31.46 -4.86 -32.29
CA SER A 39 30.77 -3.89 -31.44
C SER A 39 29.26 -4.06 -31.51
N SER A 40 28.72 -4.22 -32.71
CA SER A 40 27.25 -4.47 -32.89
C SER A 40 26.81 -5.77 -32.23
N ARG A 41 27.61 -6.84 -32.34
CA ARG A 41 27.30 -8.11 -31.64
C ARG A 41 27.37 -7.96 -30.13
N ARG A 42 28.34 -7.22 -29.61
CA ARG A 42 28.47 -6.96 -28.17
C ARG A 42 27.28 -6.19 -27.63
N ASP A 43 26.78 -5.21 -28.37
CA ASP A 43 25.59 -4.43 -27.99
C ASP A 43 24.32 -5.32 -28.03
N GLN A 44 24.22 -6.22 -29.01
CA GLN A 44 23.14 -7.21 -29.06
C GLN A 44 23.21 -8.17 -27.87
N ASP A 45 24.39 -8.71 -27.56
CA ASP A 45 24.58 -9.62 -26.43
C ASP A 45 24.34 -8.90 -25.08
N TRP A 46 24.68 -7.61 -25.01
CA TRP A 46 24.39 -6.75 -23.85
C TRP A 46 22.88 -6.61 -23.61
N ASN A 47 22.12 -6.29 -24.64
CA ASN A 47 20.67 -6.18 -24.54
C ASN A 47 20.00 -7.55 -24.31
N ALA A 48 20.50 -8.60 -24.95
CA ALA A 48 20.02 -9.96 -24.77
C ALA A 48 20.27 -10.49 -23.33
N ALA A 49 21.41 -10.13 -22.71
CA ALA A 49 21.70 -10.49 -21.33
C ALA A 49 20.71 -9.81 -20.35
N LEU A 50 20.33 -8.54 -20.62
CA LEU A 50 19.29 -7.87 -19.83
C LEU A 50 17.93 -8.55 -19.98
N ALA A 51 17.54 -8.88 -21.22
CA ALA A 51 16.30 -9.62 -21.48
C ALA A 51 16.29 -10.99 -20.80
N ALA A 52 17.46 -11.67 -20.76
CA ALA A 52 17.60 -12.92 -20.03
C ALA A 52 17.43 -12.76 -18.51
N ALA A 53 17.93 -11.65 -17.93
CA ALA A 53 17.70 -11.32 -16.53
C ALA A 53 16.21 -11.02 -16.25
N GLN A 54 15.54 -10.32 -17.17
CA GLN A 54 14.08 -10.08 -17.07
C GLN A 54 13.29 -11.40 -17.12
N ALA A 55 13.65 -12.31 -18.03
CA ALA A 55 13.02 -13.63 -18.09
C ALA A 55 13.15 -14.42 -16.77
N GLY A 56 14.26 -14.27 -16.05
CA GLY A 56 14.39 -14.87 -14.73
C GLY A 56 13.50 -14.24 -13.66
N VAL A 57 13.27 -12.92 -13.72
CA VAL A 57 12.29 -12.24 -12.86
C VAL A 57 10.87 -12.74 -13.17
N ASP A 58 10.52 -12.89 -14.45
CA ASP A 58 9.21 -13.34 -14.89
C ASP A 58 8.96 -14.83 -14.53
N ASP A 59 9.99 -15.70 -14.65
CA ASP A 59 9.90 -17.10 -14.21
C ASP A 59 9.65 -17.19 -12.70
N TYR A 60 10.37 -16.40 -11.90
CA TYR A 60 10.15 -16.36 -10.46
C TYR A 60 8.74 -15.86 -10.10
N LEU A 61 8.30 -14.77 -10.74
CA LEU A 61 6.97 -14.22 -10.54
C LEU A 61 5.87 -15.22 -10.88
N TYR A 62 6.00 -15.91 -12.03
CA TYR A 62 5.06 -16.94 -12.44
C TYR A 62 4.94 -18.07 -11.40
N ARG A 63 6.08 -18.58 -10.91
CA ARG A 63 6.10 -19.64 -9.89
C ARG A 63 5.51 -19.19 -8.56
N LEU A 64 5.83 -17.97 -8.14
CA LEU A 64 5.28 -17.37 -6.93
C LEU A 64 3.75 -17.17 -7.02
N GLN A 65 3.21 -16.95 -8.22
CA GLN A 65 1.76 -16.88 -8.45
C GLN A 65 1.07 -18.25 -8.40
N GLN A 66 1.81 -19.32 -8.65
CA GLN A 66 1.28 -20.68 -8.55
C GLN A 66 1.39 -21.27 -7.14
N ASP A 67 2.38 -20.80 -6.38
CA ASP A 67 2.69 -21.30 -5.05
C ASP A 67 3.21 -20.14 -4.19
N ASP A 68 2.41 -19.67 -3.27
CA ASP A 68 2.75 -18.58 -2.36
C ASP A 68 3.95 -18.90 -1.45
N GLU A 69 4.16 -20.19 -1.16
CA GLU A 69 5.29 -20.65 -0.37
C GLU A 69 6.60 -20.69 -1.17
N TYR A 70 6.54 -20.37 -2.48
CA TYR A 70 7.73 -20.35 -3.33
C TYR A 70 8.84 -19.41 -2.80
N VAL A 71 8.47 -18.43 -2.00
CA VAL A 71 9.40 -17.50 -1.34
C VAL A 71 10.38 -18.17 -0.38
N GLN A 72 10.03 -19.33 0.19
CA GLN A 72 10.89 -20.06 1.13
C GLN A 72 12.01 -20.85 0.45
N TYR A 73 11.94 -21.02 -0.88
CA TYR A 73 12.94 -21.78 -1.62
C TYR A 73 14.19 -20.97 -1.93
N SER A 74 15.32 -21.65 -1.90
CA SER A 74 16.65 -21.08 -2.11
C SER A 74 17.60 -22.10 -2.75
N ALA A 75 18.84 -21.70 -3.00
CA ALA A 75 19.89 -22.62 -3.47
C ALA A 75 20.16 -23.78 -2.48
N THR A 76 20.00 -23.54 -1.17
CA THR A 76 20.21 -24.54 -0.10
C THR A 76 18.94 -25.34 0.22
N SER A 77 17.77 -24.85 -0.18
CA SER A 77 16.48 -25.49 0.02
C SER A 77 15.64 -25.33 -1.27
N PRO A 78 15.99 -26.04 -2.35
CA PRO A 78 15.30 -25.91 -3.63
C PRO A 78 13.89 -26.54 -3.57
N PRO A 79 12.97 -26.09 -4.44
CA PRO A 79 11.65 -26.74 -4.57
C PRO A 79 11.76 -28.17 -5.11
N THR A 80 10.69 -28.96 -4.97
CA THR A 80 10.60 -30.29 -5.56
C THR A 80 9.47 -30.31 -6.59
N PRO A 81 9.75 -30.54 -7.91
CA PRO A 81 11.07 -30.79 -8.51
C PRO A 81 12.00 -29.59 -8.47
N ALA A 82 13.31 -29.86 -8.41
CA ALA A 82 14.32 -28.81 -8.27
C ALA A 82 14.31 -27.82 -9.45
N ASN A 83 14.31 -26.52 -9.14
CA ASN A 83 14.47 -25.48 -10.13
C ASN A 83 15.95 -25.09 -10.25
N VAL A 84 16.52 -25.40 -11.41
CA VAL A 84 17.94 -25.14 -11.73
C VAL A 84 18.30 -23.65 -11.59
N ALA A 85 17.35 -22.72 -11.77
CA ALA A 85 17.62 -21.30 -11.68
C ALA A 85 18.12 -20.83 -10.29
N PHE A 86 17.90 -21.59 -9.22
CA PHE A 86 18.46 -21.31 -7.90
C PHE A 86 19.90 -21.76 -7.70
N THR A 87 20.32 -22.83 -8.41
CA THR A 87 21.62 -23.49 -8.17
C THR A 87 22.57 -23.39 -9.35
N GLY A 88 22.05 -23.05 -10.53
CA GLY A 88 22.78 -23.01 -11.79
C GLY A 88 22.14 -22.05 -12.79
N TRP A 89 22.43 -22.28 -14.05
CA TRP A 89 21.91 -21.48 -15.15
C TRP A 89 20.73 -22.19 -15.82
N HIS A 90 19.57 -21.54 -15.81
CA HIS A 90 18.38 -22.02 -16.51
C HIS A 90 18.37 -21.50 -17.94
N ASN A 91 18.20 -22.40 -18.91
CA ASN A 91 18.14 -22.04 -20.34
C ASN A 91 16.80 -21.38 -20.68
N ILE A 92 16.85 -20.27 -21.40
CA ILE A 92 15.65 -19.68 -22.00
C ILE A 92 15.28 -20.52 -23.24
N PRO A 93 14.03 -21.01 -23.35
CA PRO A 93 13.57 -21.71 -24.53
C PRO A 93 13.71 -20.84 -25.79
N GLY A 94 14.28 -21.39 -26.86
CA GLY A 94 14.45 -20.66 -28.11
C GLY A 94 15.64 -21.16 -28.95
N PRO A 95 16.06 -20.39 -29.97
CA PRO A 95 17.24 -20.70 -30.78
C PRO A 95 18.51 -20.83 -29.94
N ALA A 96 19.56 -21.47 -30.52
CA ALA A 96 20.85 -21.53 -29.87
C ALA A 96 21.35 -20.15 -29.47
N ASN A 97 21.76 -20.01 -28.21
CA ASN A 97 22.16 -18.73 -27.57
C ASN A 97 21.03 -17.74 -27.23
N SER A 98 19.80 -18.21 -27.02
CA SER A 98 18.69 -17.38 -26.50
C SER A 98 18.99 -16.78 -25.13
N GLY A 99 20.01 -17.30 -24.42
CA GLY A 99 20.43 -16.81 -23.12
C GLY A 99 20.08 -17.77 -21.98
N GLN A 100 20.60 -17.46 -20.83
CA GLN A 100 20.38 -18.19 -19.58
C GLN A 100 20.15 -17.20 -18.46
N PHE A 101 19.44 -17.62 -17.41
CA PHE A 101 19.31 -16.85 -16.19
C PHE A 101 19.59 -17.69 -14.95
N HIS A 102 19.95 -16.99 -13.90
CA HIS A 102 20.09 -17.50 -12.53
C HIS A 102 19.48 -16.47 -11.59
N TYR A 103 18.79 -16.92 -10.54
CA TYR A 103 18.24 -15.99 -9.57
C TYR A 103 18.38 -16.47 -8.13
N SER A 104 18.33 -15.49 -7.22
CA SER A 104 18.11 -15.68 -5.79
C SER A 104 16.97 -14.78 -5.34
N ALA A 105 16.26 -15.22 -4.30
CA ALA A 105 15.19 -14.45 -3.70
C ALA A 105 15.43 -14.30 -2.19
N THR A 106 14.96 -13.20 -1.63
CA THR A 106 15.00 -12.91 -0.19
C THR A 106 13.65 -12.34 0.21
N ASP A 107 13.04 -13.01 1.18
CA ASP A 107 11.84 -12.45 1.83
C ASP A 107 12.25 -11.33 2.79
N LEU A 108 11.79 -10.14 2.50
CA LEU A 108 11.91 -8.97 3.35
C LEU A 108 10.57 -8.68 4.03
N ALA A 109 10.05 -9.65 4.79
CA ALA A 109 8.74 -9.59 5.45
C ALA A 109 8.54 -8.32 6.29
N SER A 110 9.60 -7.82 6.93
CA SER A 110 9.57 -6.51 7.63
C SER A 110 9.36 -5.32 6.71
N GLN A 111 9.49 -5.50 5.40
CA GLN A 111 9.23 -4.49 4.38
C GLN A 111 8.02 -4.83 3.51
N GLY A 112 7.41 -6.00 3.71
CA GLY A 112 6.29 -6.51 2.92
C GLY A 112 6.62 -6.71 1.45
N ILE A 113 7.86 -7.06 1.12
CA ILE A 113 8.32 -7.30 -0.24
C ILE A 113 9.17 -8.55 -0.34
N ILE A 114 9.11 -9.20 -1.49
CA ILE A 114 10.04 -10.24 -1.90
C ILE A 114 11.05 -9.60 -2.85
N GLN A 115 12.33 -9.67 -2.53
CA GLN A 115 13.38 -9.14 -3.38
C GLN A 115 14.02 -10.26 -4.19
N VAL A 116 13.91 -10.18 -5.51
CA VAL A 116 14.50 -11.14 -6.46
C VAL A 116 15.69 -10.48 -7.13
N THR A 117 16.85 -11.17 -7.12
CA THR A 117 18.03 -10.78 -7.88
C THR A 117 18.21 -11.79 -8.99
N SER A 118 18.04 -11.37 -10.24
CA SER A 118 18.17 -12.21 -11.43
C SER A 118 19.33 -11.75 -12.30
N THR A 119 20.22 -12.67 -12.64
CA THR A 119 21.33 -12.43 -13.56
C THR A 119 21.07 -13.19 -14.85
N GLY A 120 21.08 -12.48 -15.96
CA GLY A 120 21.06 -13.05 -17.30
C GLY A 120 22.43 -13.12 -17.92
N ARG A 121 22.70 -14.15 -18.73
CA ARG A 121 23.94 -14.27 -19.51
C ARG A 121 23.69 -14.67 -20.95
N VAL A 122 24.45 -14.05 -21.86
CA VAL A 122 24.51 -14.41 -23.28
C VAL A 122 25.95 -14.29 -23.76
N ARG A 123 26.51 -15.37 -24.28
CA ARG A 123 27.90 -15.40 -24.83
C ARG A 123 28.95 -14.76 -23.92
N GLY A 124 28.84 -14.97 -22.60
CA GLY A 124 29.78 -14.41 -21.61
C GLY A 124 29.47 -12.99 -21.14
N VAL A 125 28.51 -12.28 -21.75
CA VAL A 125 27.99 -11.01 -21.23
C VAL A 125 26.96 -11.31 -20.14
N GLN A 126 27.11 -10.66 -18.99
CA GLN A 126 26.19 -10.83 -17.86
C GLN A 126 25.62 -9.49 -17.44
N ARG A 127 24.32 -9.46 -17.10
CA ARG A 127 23.64 -8.30 -16.51
C ARG A 127 22.70 -8.77 -15.41
N THR A 128 22.57 -7.97 -14.36
CA THR A 128 21.76 -8.32 -13.19
C THR A 128 20.69 -7.29 -12.92
N ILE A 129 19.49 -7.78 -12.69
CA ILE A 129 18.33 -7.00 -12.25
C ILE A 129 18.00 -7.39 -10.81
N ARG A 130 17.70 -6.39 -10.00
CA ARG A 130 17.04 -6.56 -8.71
C ARG A 130 15.63 -6.06 -8.83
N ALA A 131 14.66 -6.95 -8.58
CA ALA A 131 13.24 -6.66 -8.62
C ALA A 131 12.62 -6.83 -7.24
N SER A 132 11.73 -5.93 -6.85
CA SER A 132 10.89 -6.05 -5.66
C SER A 132 9.50 -6.47 -6.09
N MET A 133 9.00 -7.54 -5.50
CA MET A 133 7.68 -8.09 -5.78
C MET A 133 6.80 -7.96 -4.53
N ARG A 134 5.54 -7.64 -4.72
CA ARG A 134 4.51 -7.65 -3.68
C ARG A 134 3.16 -7.98 -4.28
N ARG A 135 2.21 -8.40 -3.47
CA ARG A 135 0.82 -8.54 -3.87
C ARG A 135 0.18 -7.17 -4.10
N ARG A 136 -0.81 -7.10 -4.95
CA ARG A 136 -1.75 -5.98 -4.89
C ARG A 136 -2.45 -6.02 -3.55
N GLY A 137 -2.44 -4.90 -2.86
CA GLY A 137 -3.00 -4.80 -1.53
C GLY A 137 -3.78 -3.51 -1.35
N PHE A 138 -4.39 -3.35 -0.18
CA PHE A 138 -5.06 -2.11 0.17
C PHE A 138 -4.11 -0.90 0.20
N LEU A 139 -2.80 -1.14 0.34
CA LEU A 139 -1.76 -0.09 0.28
C LEU A 139 -1.59 0.54 -1.11
N ASP A 140 -2.13 -0.06 -2.16
CA ASP A 140 -2.11 0.52 -3.52
C ASP A 140 -3.10 1.67 -3.68
N TYR A 141 -3.99 1.86 -2.70
CA TYR A 141 -5.05 2.85 -2.74
C TYR A 141 -4.92 3.89 -1.63
N LEU A 142 -5.19 5.13 -1.97
CA LEU A 142 -5.45 6.17 -0.98
C LEU A 142 -6.73 5.84 -0.20
N TYR A 143 -7.73 5.35 -0.94
CA TYR A 143 -9.04 5.09 -0.40
C TYR A 143 -9.60 3.79 -0.95
N LEU A 144 -9.85 2.82 -0.07
CA LEU A 144 -10.47 1.55 -0.40
C LEU A 144 -11.66 1.32 0.53
N THR A 145 -12.83 0.99 -0.04
CA THR A 145 -14.04 0.68 0.72
C THR A 145 -14.69 -0.59 0.18
N ASP A 146 -15.12 -1.47 1.09
CA ASP A 146 -15.89 -2.65 0.70
C ASP A 146 -17.36 -2.27 0.43
N TYR A 147 -18.04 -1.59 1.38
CA TYR A 147 -19.44 -1.14 1.23
C TYR A 147 -19.53 0.40 1.26
N GLU A 148 -20.03 1.01 0.18
CA GLU A 148 -20.28 2.46 0.11
C GLU A 148 -21.59 2.84 0.83
N SER A 149 -21.72 2.42 2.05
CA SER A 149 -22.82 2.78 2.95
C SER A 149 -22.27 3.15 4.32
N LEU A 150 -23.06 3.97 5.03
CA LEU A 150 -22.75 4.37 6.40
C LEU A 150 -22.57 3.11 7.27
N ASP A 151 -21.50 3.11 8.05
CA ASP A 151 -21.18 2.02 8.96
C ASP A 151 -22.37 1.73 9.90
N PRO A 152 -22.84 0.48 9.97
CA PRO A 152 -23.95 0.09 10.84
C PRO A 152 -23.74 0.43 12.32
N GLN A 153 -22.48 0.43 12.78
CA GLN A 153 -22.10 0.72 14.17
C GLN A 153 -21.69 2.19 14.38
N SER A 154 -21.97 3.07 13.42
CA SER A 154 -21.60 4.49 13.48
C SER A 154 -22.34 5.32 14.55
N GLY A 155 -23.29 4.73 15.25
CA GLY A 155 -24.17 5.43 16.19
C GLY A 155 -25.41 6.08 15.53
N TYR A 156 -25.51 6.01 14.21
CA TYR A 156 -26.66 6.57 13.47
C TYR A 156 -27.91 5.69 13.56
N TYR A 157 -27.74 4.37 13.49
CA TYR A 157 -28.86 3.42 13.47
C TYR A 157 -29.29 3.07 14.89
N SER A 158 -30.60 3.09 15.15
CA SER A 158 -31.16 2.66 16.43
C SER A 158 -31.04 1.15 16.69
N ASP A 159 -30.94 0.35 15.62
CA ASP A 159 -30.67 -1.08 15.65
C ASP A 159 -29.49 -1.42 14.72
N PRO A 160 -28.25 -1.39 15.25
CA PRO A 160 -27.05 -1.70 14.47
C PRO A 160 -27.01 -3.14 13.94
N THR A 161 -27.61 -4.10 14.64
CA THR A 161 -27.65 -5.51 14.22
C THR A 161 -28.47 -5.67 12.95
N THR A 162 -29.68 -5.12 12.93
CA THR A 162 -30.50 -5.09 11.72
C THR A 162 -29.84 -4.29 10.61
N ALA A 163 -29.18 -3.17 10.92
CA ALA A 163 -28.43 -2.40 9.94
C ALA A 163 -27.30 -3.23 9.31
N THR A 164 -26.51 -3.94 10.12
CA THR A 164 -25.45 -4.82 9.62
C THR A 164 -26.03 -5.87 8.66
N SER A 165 -27.08 -6.56 9.06
CA SER A 165 -27.71 -7.60 8.23
C SER A 165 -28.24 -7.08 6.90
N ARG A 166 -28.84 -5.89 6.88
CA ARG A 166 -29.47 -5.31 5.67
C ARG A 166 -28.50 -4.59 4.76
N CYS A 167 -27.40 -4.07 5.30
CA CYS A 167 -26.45 -3.25 4.55
C CYS A 167 -25.20 -4.02 4.11
N SER A 168 -25.03 -5.29 4.51
CA SER A 168 -23.93 -6.17 4.09
C SER A 168 -24.13 -6.77 2.69
N GLU A 169 -24.65 -5.97 1.78
CA GLU A 169 -24.85 -6.32 0.38
C GLU A 169 -24.35 -5.16 -0.49
N TYR A 170 -23.80 -5.45 -1.66
CA TYR A 170 -23.47 -4.43 -2.62
C TYR A 170 -24.74 -3.84 -3.25
N TRP A 171 -24.60 -2.65 -3.80
CA TRP A 171 -25.71 -1.97 -4.46
C TRP A 171 -26.47 -2.86 -5.46
N TRP A 172 -25.73 -3.58 -6.32
CA TRP A 172 -26.34 -4.45 -7.35
C TRP A 172 -26.89 -5.76 -6.83
N GLN A 173 -26.65 -6.11 -5.58
CA GLN A 173 -27.19 -7.30 -4.92
C GLN A 173 -28.53 -7.05 -4.24
N GLY A 174 -29.00 -5.81 -4.26
CA GLY A 174 -30.30 -5.45 -3.71
C GLY A 174 -30.24 -4.77 -2.33
N ARG A 175 -29.08 -4.21 -1.95
CA ARG A 175 -28.97 -3.43 -0.72
C ARG A 175 -30.12 -2.44 -0.57
N SER A 176 -30.78 -2.46 0.59
CA SER A 176 -31.88 -1.58 0.90
C SER A 176 -31.49 -0.11 0.87
N THR A 177 -32.01 0.66 -0.08
CA THR A 177 -31.74 2.10 -0.21
C THR A 177 -32.56 2.97 0.73
N SER A 178 -33.64 2.44 1.26
CA SER A 178 -34.48 3.13 2.25
C SER A 178 -33.99 2.96 3.68
N TYR A 179 -33.16 1.95 3.95
CA TYR A 179 -32.61 1.67 5.27
C TYR A 179 -31.13 1.99 5.36
N CYS A 180 -30.33 1.57 4.37
CA CYS A 180 -28.89 1.76 4.39
C CYS A 180 -28.53 3.15 3.88
N VAL A 181 -28.02 4.00 4.75
CA VAL A 181 -27.64 5.37 4.41
C VAL A 181 -26.41 5.34 3.51
N ARG A 182 -26.54 5.89 2.33
CA ARG A 182 -25.45 6.06 1.38
C ARG A 182 -24.65 7.30 1.73
N ILE A 183 -23.32 7.19 1.68
CA ILE A 183 -22.42 8.32 1.81
C ILE A 183 -21.85 8.62 0.44
N SER A 184 -22.01 9.86 -0.02
CA SER A 184 -21.53 10.32 -1.33
C SER A 184 -20.24 11.13 -1.21
N PHE A 185 -19.43 11.12 -2.25
CA PHE A 185 -18.45 12.18 -2.48
C PHE A 185 -19.21 13.41 -2.96
N VAL A 186 -18.93 14.55 -2.33
CA VAL A 186 -19.70 15.78 -2.57
C VAL A 186 -18.85 16.84 -3.29
N THR A 187 -19.51 17.89 -3.78
CA THR A 187 -18.81 19.07 -4.34
C THR A 187 -17.78 19.59 -3.34
N GLY A 188 -16.54 19.77 -3.80
CA GLY A 188 -15.41 20.21 -2.98
C GLY A 188 -14.57 19.07 -2.41
N ASP A 189 -15.06 17.82 -2.41
CA ASP A 189 -14.21 16.67 -2.08
C ASP A 189 -13.14 16.50 -3.17
N THR A 190 -11.89 16.31 -2.74
CA THR A 190 -10.74 16.05 -3.61
C THR A 190 -10.01 14.80 -3.11
N ILE A 191 -9.89 13.80 -3.98
CA ILE A 191 -9.19 12.55 -3.70
C ILE A 191 -7.86 12.56 -4.46
N ASN A 192 -6.76 12.82 -3.74
CA ASN A 192 -5.41 12.98 -4.31
C ASN A 192 -4.64 11.66 -4.32
N GLY A 193 -5.20 10.63 -4.95
CA GLY A 193 -4.58 9.31 -5.07
C GLY A 193 -5.53 8.26 -5.63
N PRO A 194 -5.04 7.02 -5.82
CA PRO A 194 -5.84 5.92 -6.33
C PRO A 194 -7.01 5.59 -5.39
N LEU A 195 -8.18 5.31 -5.97
CA LEU A 195 -9.40 4.92 -5.27
C LEU A 195 -9.89 3.57 -5.75
N HIS A 196 -10.34 2.74 -4.83
CA HIS A 196 -11.07 1.51 -5.13
C HIS A 196 -12.32 1.40 -4.25
N THR A 197 -13.40 0.91 -4.83
CA THR A 197 -14.53 0.40 -4.05
C THR A 197 -15.02 -0.92 -4.63
N ASN A 198 -15.29 -1.87 -3.73
CA ASN A 198 -16.00 -3.09 -4.12
C ASN A 198 -17.46 -2.82 -4.49
N ASP A 199 -17.99 -1.69 -4.13
CA ASP A 199 -19.35 -1.24 -4.36
C ASP A 199 -19.41 -0.21 -5.51
N THR A 200 -20.49 0.56 -5.60
CA THR A 200 -20.62 1.69 -6.53
C THR A 200 -20.00 2.95 -5.95
N ILE A 201 -19.38 3.79 -6.79
CA ILE A 201 -18.96 5.11 -6.37
C ILE A 201 -20.21 6.02 -6.32
N SER A 202 -20.55 6.52 -5.15
CA SER A 202 -21.66 7.45 -4.97
C SER A 202 -21.18 8.89 -4.94
N VAL A 203 -21.75 9.75 -5.78
CA VAL A 203 -21.42 11.18 -5.84
C VAL A 203 -22.66 12.04 -5.71
N ASN A 204 -22.47 13.25 -5.17
CA ASN A 204 -23.48 14.30 -5.09
C ASN A 204 -22.79 15.65 -5.41
N GLY A 205 -23.03 16.17 -6.60
CA GLY A 205 -22.35 17.35 -7.12
C GLY A 205 -21.07 17.04 -7.90
N ASN A 206 -20.01 17.81 -7.68
CA ASN A 206 -18.81 17.83 -8.52
C ASN A 206 -17.54 17.52 -7.72
N PRO A 207 -17.36 16.30 -7.18
CA PRO A 207 -16.09 15.89 -6.56
C PRO A 207 -15.01 15.70 -7.62
N THR A 208 -13.73 15.80 -7.21
CA THR A 208 -12.58 15.60 -8.07
C THR A 208 -11.75 14.39 -7.60
N PHE A 209 -11.43 13.51 -8.55
CA PHE A 209 -10.59 12.34 -8.35
C PHE A 209 -9.30 12.51 -9.17
N ASN A 210 -8.19 12.80 -8.51
CA ASN A 210 -6.90 13.06 -9.15
C ASN A 210 -6.10 11.79 -9.43
N GLY A 211 -6.44 10.67 -8.80
CA GLY A 211 -5.85 9.35 -9.05
C GLY A 211 -6.78 8.43 -9.83
N ALA A 212 -6.25 7.28 -10.24
CA ALA A 212 -7.05 6.24 -10.90
C ALA A 212 -8.18 5.78 -9.97
N ALA A 213 -9.38 5.67 -10.51
CA ALA A 213 -10.53 5.15 -9.79
C ALA A 213 -10.90 3.77 -10.34
N THR A 214 -11.22 2.83 -9.45
CA THR A 214 -11.63 1.47 -9.81
C THR A 214 -12.86 1.06 -9.00
N THR A 215 -13.66 0.15 -9.55
CA THR A 215 -14.84 -0.41 -8.88
C THR A 215 -15.05 -1.87 -9.29
N ALA A 216 -15.64 -2.67 -8.41
CA ALA A 216 -16.07 -4.01 -8.80
C ALA A 216 -17.47 -4.03 -9.45
N TYR A 217 -18.16 -2.92 -9.46
CA TYR A 217 -19.49 -2.80 -10.09
C TYR A 217 -19.41 -2.84 -11.62
N THR A 218 -20.04 -3.84 -12.22
CA THR A 218 -20.08 -4.06 -13.67
C THR A 218 -21.31 -3.48 -14.37
N GLY A 219 -22.33 -3.06 -13.62
CA GLY A 219 -23.62 -2.61 -14.17
C GLY A 219 -23.55 -1.24 -14.85
N ALA A 220 -24.62 -0.92 -15.58
CA ALA A 220 -24.83 0.40 -16.13
C ALA A 220 -25.17 1.40 -15.01
N MET A 221 -24.85 2.65 -15.25
CA MET A 221 -25.18 3.77 -14.37
C MET A 221 -26.65 4.07 -14.25
N SER A 222 -27.06 4.55 -13.08
CA SER A 222 -28.34 5.23 -12.92
C SER A 222 -28.18 6.57 -12.21
N CYS A 223 -28.82 7.61 -12.74
CA CYS A 223 -29.16 8.79 -11.98
C CYS A 223 -30.46 8.48 -11.22
N THR A 224 -30.44 8.58 -9.91
CA THR A 224 -31.71 8.57 -9.17
C THR A 224 -32.36 9.94 -9.25
N ALA A 225 -33.68 10.00 -9.23
CA ALA A 225 -34.49 11.23 -9.40
C ALA A 225 -34.23 12.33 -8.36
N SER A 226 -33.33 12.13 -7.40
CA SER A 226 -32.96 13.05 -6.33
C SER A 226 -31.52 13.57 -6.43
N SER A 227 -30.99 13.76 -7.62
CA SER A 227 -29.64 14.32 -7.86
C SER A 227 -28.44 13.54 -7.29
N SER A 228 -28.62 12.36 -6.74
CA SER A 228 -27.52 11.51 -6.30
C SER A 228 -27.11 10.53 -7.39
N PHE A 229 -25.85 10.52 -7.70
CA PHE A 229 -25.26 9.73 -8.77
C PHE A 229 -24.66 8.43 -8.24
N THR A 230 -25.13 7.29 -8.71
CA THR A 230 -24.49 6.00 -8.44
C THR A 230 -23.68 5.61 -9.65
N TRP A 231 -22.40 5.40 -9.46
CA TRP A 231 -21.47 5.48 -10.55
C TRP A 231 -21.11 4.18 -11.26
N ARG A 232 -21.11 4.29 -12.58
CA ARG A 232 -20.06 3.79 -13.46
C ARG A 232 -19.84 4.72 -14.67
N TRP A 233 -20.60 5.77 -14.89
CA TRP A 233 -20.45 6.59 -16.09
C TRP A 233 -21.15 7.95 -15.93
N TYR A 234 -20.63 9.00 -16.48
CA TYR A 234 -21.30 10.29 -16.53
C TYR A 234 -21.67 10.65 -17.98
N GLY A 235 -22.68 11.45 -18.18
CA GLY A 235 -23.10 11.90 -19.53
C GLY A 235 -24.52 11.51 -19.91
N LEU A 236 -25.30 10.90 -19.00
CA LEU A 236 -26.74 10.78 -19.22
C LEU A 236 -27.36 12.15 -19.11
N SER A 237 -28.14 12.54 -20.14
CA SER A 237 -28.95 13.74 -20.09
C SER A 237 -29.91 13.62 -18.91
N GLY A 238 -29.86 14.58 -17.98
CA GLY A 238 -30.71 14.60 -16.79
C GLY A 238 -29.96 14.48 -15.43
N CYS A 239 -28.68 14.07 -15.39
CA CYS A 239 -27.89 14.15 -14.19
C CYS A 239 -27.30 15.55 -14.02
N SER A 240 -27.47 16.14 -12.85
CA SER A 240 -26.84 17.42 -12.48
C SER A 240 -25.40 17.24 -11.98
N ASP A 241 -25.08 16.05 -11.43
CA ASP A 241 -23.76 15.74 -10.89
C ASP A 241 -22.70 15.59 -11.99
N ARG A 242 -21.52 16.11 -11.74
CA ARG A 242 -20.39 16.15 -12.70
C ARG A 242 -19.08 15.80 -11.97
N PRO A 243 -18.86 14.53 -11.56
CA PRO A 243 -17.56 14.14 -11.00
C PRO A 243 -16.46 14.33 -12.05
N VAL A 244 -15.29 14.76 -11.61
CA VAL A 244 -14.11 14.94 -12.46
C VAL A 244 -13.12 13.84 -12.18
N PHE A 245 -12.87 12.95 -13.15
CA PHE A 245 -11.85 11.90 -13.09
C PHE A 245 -10.68 12.32 -13.97
N GLN A 246 -9.58 12.74 -13.36
CA GLN A 246 -8.42 13.30 -14.07
C GLN A 246 -7.63 12.25 -14.87
N THR A 247 -7.71 10.99 -14.47
CA THR A 247 -6.97 9.88 -15.12
C THR A 247 -7.84 9.04 -16.06
N GLY A 248 -9.04 9.50 -16.35
CA GLY A 248 -10.04 8.77 -17.14
C GLY A 248 -11.11 8.12 -16.26
N ASP A 249 -12.11 7.56 -16.93
CA ASP A 249 -13.26 6.91 -16.28
C ASP A 249 -12.80 5.75 -15.39
N PRO A 250 -13.48 5.49 -14.26
CA PRO A 250 -13.17 4.36 -13.40
C PRO A 250 -13.20 3.02 -14.11
N GLU A 251 -12.17 2.23 -13.86
CA GLU A 251 -12.00 0.89 -14.41
C GLU A 251 -12.75 -0.15 -13.56
N VAL A 252 -13.35 -1.15 -14.23
CA VAL A 252 -13.94 -2.30 -13.54
C VAL A 252 -12.86 -3.34 -13.28
N VAL A 253 -12.71 -3.69 -12.00
CA VAL A 253 -11.75 -4.71 -11.55
C VAL A 253 -12.45 -5.72 -10.64
N PRO A 254 -11.90 -6.93 -10.45
CA PRO A 254 -12.46 -7.90 -9.50
C PRO A 254 -12.54 -7.34 -8.06
N LEU A 255 -13.41 -7.93 -7.25
CA LEU A 255 -13.53 -7.64 -5.82
C LEU A 255 -12.18 -7.81 -5.10
N LEU A 256 -11.88 -6.89 -4.21
CA LEU A 256 -10.72 -6.98 -3.33
C LEU A 256 -11.22 -7.33 -1.91
N THR A 257 -11.01 -8.59 -1.51
CA THR A 257 -11.49 -9.08 -0.21
C THR A 257 -10.57 -8.62 0.92
N LEU A 258 -11.09 -7.82 1.84
CA LEU A 258 -10.36 -7.45 3.04
C LEU A 258 -10.20 -8.65 3.98
N PRO A 259 -9.07 -8.79 4.69
CA PRO A 259 -8.93 -9.77 5.75
C PRO A 259 -10.02 -9.60 6.82
N THR A 260 -10.47 -10.69 7.41
CA THR A 260 -11.54 -10.64 8.43
C THR A 260 -11.01 -10.36 9.84
N THR A 261 -9.71 -10.58 10.09
CA THR A 261 -9.06 -10.39 11.39
C THR A 261 -7.57 -10.12 11.22
N ASN A 262 -6.98 -9.41 12.15
CA ASN A 262 -5.53 -9.13 12.19
C ASN A 262 -4.75 -10.13 13.06
N THR A 263 -5.33 -11.26 13.45
CA THR A 263 -4.73 -12.22 14.40
C THR A 263 -3.37 -12.76 13.93
N ALA A 264 -3.14 -12.86 12.62
CA ALA A 264 -1.84 -13.29 12.09
C ALA A 264 -0.69 -12.37 12.54
N ILE A 265 -0.93 -11.07 12.72
CA ILE A 265 0.09 -10.11 13.18
C ILE A 265 0.51 -10.41 14.62
N LYS A 266 -0.39 -10.96 15.45
CA LYS A 266 -0.11 -11.31 16.84
C LYS A 266 1.04 -12.33 16.96
N THR A 267 1.20 -13.24 16.00
CA THR A 267 2.27 -14.23 16.00
C THR A 267 3.66 -13.58 16.03
N GLU A 268 3.81 -12.37 15.47
CA GLU A 268 5.05 -11.62 15.45
C GLU A 268 5.44 -11.04 16.83
N THR A 269 4.58 -11.20 17.85
CA THR A 269 4.85 -10.82 19.24
C THR A 269 5.19 -12.00 20.14
N ASP A 270 5.18 -13.23 19.62
CA ASP A 270 5.43 -14.44 20.42
C ASP A 270 6.91 -14.57 20.82
N ARG A 271 7.20 -14.27 22.07
CA ARG A 271 8.55 -14.37 22.65
C ARG A 271 9.06 -15.82 22.71
N ALA A 272 8.18 -16.80 22.86
CA ALA A 272 8.56 -18.21 22.88
C ALA A 272 9.03 -18.68 21.49
N ALA A 273 8.47 -18.10 20.43
CA ALA A 273 8.92 -18.30 19.06
C ALA A 273 10.10 -17.40 18.64
N GLY A 274 10.74 -16.70 19.56
CA GLY A 274 11.87 -15.82 19.29
C GLY A 274 11.51 -14.49 18.61
N LYS A 275 10.22 -14.15 18.52
CA LYS A 275 9.78 -12.88 17.92
C LYS A 275 10.05 -11.69 18.83
N THR A 276 10.20 -10.50 18.25
CA THR A 276 10.62 -9.30 18.99
C THR A 276 9.52 -8.24 19.13
N GLY A 277 8.31 -8.50 18.65
CA GLY A 277 7.17 -7.61 18.77
C GLY A 277 6.70 -7.39 20.21
N CYS A 278 5.94 -6.32 20.44
CA CYS A 278 5.36 -6.03 21.75
C CYS A 278 3.87 -6.42 21.80
N LEU A 279 3.47 -7.18 22.82
CA LEU A 279 2.08 -7.56 23.09
C LEU A 279 1.57 -6.83 24.34
N TYR A 280 0.42 -6.19 24.19
CA TYR A 280 -0.27 -5.53 25.31
C TYR A 280 -1.66 -6.11 25.53
N ASN A 281 -2.12 -6.07 26.78
CA ASN A 281 -3.43 -6.54 27.20
C ASN A 281 -4.32 -5.36 27.60
N GLY A 282 -5.50 -5.26 26.99
CA GLY A 282 -6.48 -4.23 27.28
C GLY A 282 -6.06 -2.83 26.82
N PRO A 283 -6.75 -1.79 27.26
CA PRO A 283 -6.53 -0.44 26.79
C PRO A 283 -5.08 0.00 26.94
N THR A 284 -4.50 0.51 25.87
CA THR A 284 -3.08 0.89 25.82
C THR A 284 -2.91 2.26 25.16
N ARG A 285 -2.25 3.20 25.83
CA ARG A 285 -1.87 4.49 25.27
C ARG A 285 -0.45 4.43 24.74
N ILE A 286 -0.27 4.87 23.50
CA ILE A 286 1.02 4.93 22.82
C ILE A 286 1.25 6.36 22.35
N VAL A 287 2.35 6.98 22.79
CA VAL A 287 2.82 8.27 22.31
C VAL A 287 4.13 8.03 21.56
N LEU A 288 4.13 8.27 20.27
CA LEU A 288 5.31 8.17 19.41
C LEU A 288 6.22 9.38 19.61
N ASN A 289 7.51 9.15 19.79
CA ASN A 289 8.50 10.21 20.02
C ASN A 289 9.37 10.39 18.77
N SER A 290 9.58 11.62 18.33
CA SER A 290 10.35 11.97 17.12
C SER A 290 11.81 11.48 17.15
N GLY A 291 12.31 11.06 18.30
CA GLY A 291 13.63 10.44 18.46
C GLY A 291 13.71 8.96 18.11
N GLY A 292 12.62 8.30 17.69
CA GLY A 292 12.59 6.87 17.37
C GLY A 292 12.30 5.98 18.58
N THR A 293 11.67 6.54 19.60
CA THR A 293 11.16 5.81 20.78
C THR A 293 9.66 6.03 20.94
N MET A 294 9.06 5.42 21.94
CA MET A 294 7.66 5.60 22.31
C MET A 294 7.49 5.68 23.82
N THR A 295 6.41 6.29 24.27
CA THR A 295 5.95 6.22 25.65
C THR A 295 4.68 5.39 25.68
N VAL A 296 4.70 4.31 26.45
CA VAL A 296 3.60 3.34 26.51
C VAL A 296 3.05 3.22 27.91
N THR A 297 1.75 3.41 28.03
CA THR A 297 0.98 3.16 29.26
C THR A 297 -0.02 2.04 28.97
N SER A 298 0.18 0.87 29.58
CA SER A 298 -0.70 -0.30 29.44
C SER A 298 -0.93 -0.92 30.82
N PRO A 299 -1.95 -0.44 31.58
CA PRO A 299 -2.12 -0.75 33.00
C PRO A 299 -2.40 -2.22 33.31
N VAL A 300 -2.83 -2.99 32.30
CA VAL A 300 -3.22 -4.40 32.43
C VAL A 300 -2.12 -5.34 31.93
N THR A 301 -1.11 -4.83 31.24
CA THR A 301 0.01 -5.63 30.75
C THR A 301 1.00 -5.87 31.88
N THR A 302 0.97 -7.06 32.51
CA THR A 302 1.79 -7.43 33.67
C THR A 302 2.83 -8.50 33.37
N SER A 303 2.84 -9.06 32.14
CA SER A 303 3.80 -10.11 31.77
C SER A 303 5.23 -9.57 31.75
N SER A 304 6.14 -10.25 32.44
CA SER A 304 7.57 -9.92 32.46
C SER A 304 8.22 -10.01 31.07
N ALA A 305 7.68 -10.84 30.18
CA ALA A 305 8.16 -10.99 28.81
C ALA A 305 8.05 -9.68 27.99
N TYR A 306 7.13 -8.79 28.39
CA TYR A 306 6.90 -7.49 27.72
C TYR A 306 7.17 -6.29 28.63
N ALA A 307 7.87 -6.49 29.75
CA ALA A 307 8.20 -5.41 30.69
C ALA A 307 9.00 -4.27 30.00
N SER A 308 9.91 -4.61 29.09
CA SER A 308 10.67 -3.63 28.31
C SER A 308 9.85 -2.88 27.25
N CYS A 309 8.62 -3.29 27.00
CA CYS A 309 7.69 -2.67 26.07
C CYS A 309 6.82 -1.58 26.71
N VAL A 310 6.86 -1.40 28.06
CA VAL A 310 6.01 -0.45 28.79
C VAL A 310 6.88 0.59 29.49
N GLY A 311 6.47 1.84 29.50
CA GLY A 311 7.18 2.94 30.15
C GLY A 311 7.48 4.12 29.23
N THR A 312 8.43 4.95 29.62
CA THR A 312 8.89 6.13 28.87
C THR A 312 10.13 5.80 28.06
N ASN A 313 10.27 6.41 26.89
CA ASN A 313 11.42 6.23 25.98
C ASN A 313 11.70 4.76 25.62
N VAL A 314 10.63 3.97 25.49
CA VAL A 314 10.71 2.58 25.05
C VAL A 314 11.16 2.56 23.59
N ALA A 315 12.15 1.73 23.24
CA ALA A 315 12.56 1.52 21.86
C ALA A 315 11.43 0.90 21.04
N LEU A 316 11.34 1.21 19.75
CA LEU A 316 10.44 0.49 18.86
C LEU A 316 10.84 -1.00 18.82
N PRO A 317 9.88 -1.93 18.72
CA PRO A 317 10.18 -3.35 18.58
C PRO A 317 11.11 -3.59 17.38
N ALA A 318 12.08 -4.49 17.51
CA ALA A 318 13.07 -4.70 16.45
C ALA A 318 12.45 -5.20 15.13
N ASN A 319 11.33 -5.96 15.20
CA ASN A 319 10.55 -6.34 14.02
C ASN A 319 9.48 -5.30 13.62
N GLY A 320 9.36 -4.19 14.35
CA GLY A 320 8.41 -3.13 14.06
C GLY A 320 6.94 -3.50 14.31
N VAL A 321 6.63 -4.45 15.20
CA VAL A 321 5.25 -4.90 15.43
C VAL A 321 4.79 -4.66 16.86
N ILE A 322 3.62 -4.04 16.98
CA ILE A 322 2.86 -3.93 18.23
C ILE A 322 1.50 -4.59 18.03
N TYR A 323 1.08 -5.40 18.97
CA TYR A 323 -0.26 -5.97 19.02
C TYR A 323 -0.93 -5.68 20.36
N VAL A 324 -2.15 -5.17 20.34
CA VAL A 324 -2.96 -4.89 21.53
C VAL A 324 -4.18 -5.79 21.50
N GLN A 325 -4.22 -6.74 22.42
CA GLN A 325 -5.32 -7.70 22.52
C GLN A 325 -6.30 -7.32 23.63
N ASN A 326 -7.51 -7.84 23.55
CA ASN A 326 -8.46 -7.80 24.65
C ASN A 326 -7.84 -8.49 25.87
N VAL A 327 -8.22 -8.06 27.07
CA VAL A 327 -7.76 -8.70 28.30
C VAL A 327 -8.20 -10.16 28.30
N PRO A 328 -7.29 -11.14 28.36
CA PRO A 328 -7.65 -12.55 28.41
C PRO A 328 -8.60 -12.85 29.56
N SER A 329 -9.52 -13.81 29.40
CA SER A 329 -10.49 -14.19 30.41
C SER A 329 -9.83 -14.65 31.73
N THR A 330 -8.61 -15.18 31.66
CA THR A 330 -7.81 -15.64 32.80
C THR A 330 -7.16 -14.48 33.57
N GLN A 331 -7.20 -13.25 33.05
CA GLN A 331 -6.61 -12.08 33.70
C GLN A 331 -7.69 -11.15 34.24
N THR A 332 -7.54 -10.72 35.49
CA THR A 332 -8.44 -9.75 36.11
C THR A 332 -8.09 -8.34 35.64
N ALA A 333 -9.10 -7.60 35.19
CA ALA A 333 -9.02 -6.14 34.94
C ALA A 333 -10.21 -5.50 35.64
N THR A 334 -9.92 -4.61 36.60
CA THR A 334 -10.94 -3.87 37.34
C THR A 334 -11.17 -2.53 36.67
N CYS A 335 -12.37 -2.28 36.20
CA CYS A 335 -12.82 -1.00 35.69
C CYS A 335 -13.25 -0.08 36.84
N THR A 336 -12.85 1.17 36.79
CA THR A 336 -13.32 2.21 37.72
C THR A 336 -14.13 3.23 36.93
N GLY A 337 -15.47 3.13 37.03
CA GLY A 337 -16.38 4.00 36.28
C GLY A 337 -16.31 3.78 34.77
N SER A 338 -16.57 4.81 33.98
CA SER A 338 -16.53 4.79 32.51
C SER A 338 -15.12 4.97 31.91
N GLN A 339 -14.12 5.20 32.74
CA GLN A 339 -12.74 5.48 32.28
C GLN A 339 -11.92 4.18 32.22
N ASN A 340 -11.14 4.06 31.16
CA ASN A 340 -10.29 2.90 30.87
C ASN A 340 -8.91 2.92 31.58
N ARG A 341 -8.75 3.64 32.70
CA ARG A 341 -7.50 3.83 33.45
C ARG A 341 -6.41 4.62 32.71
N LEU A 342 -6.67 5.10 31.48
CA LEU A 342 -5.78 5.94 30.68
C LEU A 342 -6.26 7.42 30.64
N GLY A 343 -7.41 7.69 31.29
CA GLY A 343 -8.07 9.00 31.25
C GLY A 343 -8.89 9.23 29.99
N TYR A 344 -9.30 8.17 29.33
CA TYR A 344 -10.28 8.19 28.23
C TYR A 344 -11.53 7.40 28.61
N PRO A 345 -12.72 7.86 28.25
CA PRO A 345 -12.98 9.20 27.72
C PRO A 345 -12.59 10.30 28.73
N ILE A 346 -12.41 11.55 28.25
CA ILE A 346 -12.21 12.68 29.16
C ILE A 346 -13.49 12.98 29.95
N SER A 347 -13.36 13.71 31.05
CA SER A 347 -14.51 14.06 31.88
C SER A 347 -15.55 14.85 31.10
N GLY A 348 -16.80 14.42 31.17
CA GLY A 348 -17.94 15.04 30.49
C GLY A 348 -18.21 14.53 29.07
N ASP A 349 -17.33 13.72 28.50
CA ASP A 349 -17.52 13.09 27.19
C ASP A 349 -18.61 12.01 27.27
N VAL A 350 -19.49 11.96 26.27
CA VAL A 350 -20.57 10.97 26.16
C VAL A 350 -20.09 9.59 25.72
N THR A 351 -18.89 9.50 25.17
CA THR A 351 -18.28 8.24 24.71
C THR A 351 -17.93 7.34 25.91
N SER A 352 -17.93 6.04 25.72
CA SER A 352 -17.45 5.08 26.71
C SER A 352 -16.47 4.09 26.09
N TYR A 353 -15.45 3.68 26.87
CA TYR A 353 -14.49 2.66 26.46
C TYR A 353 -14.43 1.56 27.51
N GLY A 354 -14.43 0.30 27.07
CA GLY A 354 -14.27 -0.83 27.94
C GLY A 354 -12.87 -0.90 28.54
N CYS A 355 -12.74 -1.29 29.80
CA CYS A 355 -11.44 -1.47 30.43
C CYS A 355 -10.79 -2.83 30.12
N ARG A 356 -11.48 -3.69 29.39
CA ARG A 356 -10.99 -4.99 28.94
C ARG A 356 -10.72 -5.04 27.42
N ASP A 357 -11.15 -4.02 26.70
CA ASP A 357 -11.04 -3.98 25.26
C ASP A 357 -9.62 -3.61 24.85
N GLY A 358 -9.12 -4.27 23.81
CA GLY A 358 -7.77 -4.03 23.28
C GLY A 358 -7.68 -2.73 22.49
N ASP A 359 -8.19 -1.62 23.05
CA ASP A 359 -8.15 -0.31 22.43
C ASP A 359 -6.77 0.32 22.48
N VAL A 360 -6.35 0.91 21.38
CA VAL A 360 -5.14 1.74 21.27
C VAL A 360 -5.49 3.22 21.29
N PHE A 361 -4.87 4.01 22.15
CA PHE A 361 -4.96 5.47 22.17
C PHE A 361 -3.64 6.05 21.68
N LEU A 362 -3.63 6.53 20.44
CA LEU A 362 -2.42 6.84 19.67
C LEU A 362 -2.23 8.34 19.44
N SER A 363 -0.99 8.80 19.57
CA SER A 363 -0.56 10.15 19.19
C SER A 363 0.95 10.23 18.98
N GLY A 364 1.43 11.35 18.44
CA GLY A 364 2.84 11.69 18.42
C GLY A 364 3.50 11.57 17.05
N THR A 365 4.84 11.55 17.03
CA THR A 365 5.63 11.61 15.81
C THR A 365 6.52 10.38 15.69
N LEU A 366 6.27 9.56 14.69
CA LEU A 366 7.05 8.35 14.43
C LEU A 366 8.37 8.69 13.72
N ARG A 367 9.44 8.09 14.21
CA ARG A 367 10.69 7.93 13.46
C ARG A 367 11.03 6.45 13.35
N GLY A 368 10.98 5.92 12.14
CA GLY A 368 11.19 4.50 11.85
C GLY A 368 9.96 3.84 11.24
N ARG A 369 9.91 2.51 11.30
CA ARG A 369 8.83 1.70 10.70
C ARG A 369 8.10 0.94 11.79
N LEU A 370 6.78 1.03 11.80
CA LEU A 370 5.94 0.43 12.84
C LEU A 370 4.59 0.00 12.28
N THR A 371 4.11 -1.15 12.72
CA THR A 371 2.71 -1.56 12.57
C THR A 371 2.12 -1.75 13.96
N ILE A 372 0.98 -1.09 14.19
CA ILE A 372 0.18 -1.23 15.40
C ILE A 372 -1.12 -1.92 15.01
N ALA A 373 -1.32 -3.12 15.56
CA ALA A 373 -2.55 -3.88 15.37
C ALA A 373 -3.34 -3.95 16.68
N SER A 374 -4.67 -3.87 16.58
CA SER A 374 -5.59 -3.90 17.70
C SER A 374 -6.69 -4.95 17.50
N GLU A 375 -6.99 -5.74 18.52
CA GLU A 375 -8.17 -6.63 18.51
C GLU A 375 -9.50 -5.85 18.54
N ASN A 376 -9.47 -4.58 18.93
CA ASN A 376 -10.65 -3.72 18.97
C ASN A 376 -10.41 -2.45 18.16
N ASN A 377 -10.34 -1.27 18.75
CA ASN A 377 -10.23 0.00 18.07
C ASN A 377 -8.81 0.59 18.14
N ILE A 378 -8.47 1.41 17.14
CA ILE A 378 -7.36 2.35 17.23
C ILE A 378 -7.95 3.77 17.26
N VAL A 379 -7.78 4.47 18.36
CA VAL A 379 -8.30 5.81 18.60
C VAL A 379 -7.14 6.81 18.50
N ILE A 380 -7.16 7.64 17.46
CA ILE A 380 -6.16 8.69 17.23
C ILE A 380 -6.58 9.91 18.07
N VAL A 381 -5.84 10.17 19.14
CA VAL A 381 -6.21 11.18 20.15
C VAL A 381 -5.50 12.51 19.97
N ALA A 382 -4.52 12.59 19.09
CA ALA A 382 -3.85 13.83 18.65
C ALA A 382 -3.12 13.56 17.33
N ASN A 383 -2.42 14.57 16.80
CA ASN A 383 -1.60 14.43 15.60
C ASN A 383 -0.72 13.17 15.68
N THR A 384 -0.74 12.41 14.59
CA THR A 384 0.08 11.19 14.41
C THR A 384 0.83 11.35 13.11
N THR A 385 2.10 11.75 13.17
CA THR A 385 2.86 12.19 12.01
C THR A 385 4.19 11.44 11.89
N TYR A 386 4.87 11.62 10.77
CA TYR A 386 6.24 11.15 10.58
C TYR A 386 7.25 12.23 11.00
N SER A 387 8.41 11.80 11.51
CA SER A 387 9.54 12.69 11.83
C SER A 387 10.16 13.27 10.56
N SER A 388 10.15 12.50 9.47
CA SER A 388 10.56 12.93 8.15
C SER A 388 9.53 12.56 7.10
N THR A 389 9.40 13.37 6.06
CA THR A 389 8.47 13.16 4.94
C THR A 389 9.22 13.22 3.61
N GLY A 390 8.54 12.86 2.52
CA GLY A 390 9.11 12.83 1.17
C GLY A 390 9.68 11.47 0.78
N ALA A 391 10.10 11.34 -0.47
CA ALA A 391 10.49 10.07 -1.08
C ALA A 391 11.69 9.37 -0.42
N ALA A 392 12.59 10.12 0.20
CA ALA A 392 13.76 9.57 0.89
C ALA A 392 13.48 9.14 2.35
N SER A 393 12.30 9.45 2.89
CA SER A 393 11.94 9.07 4.25
C SER A 393 11.67 7.57 4.35
N THR A 394 12.18 6.96 5.42
CA THR A 394 11.90 5.56 5.77
C THR A 394 10.78 5.43 6.82
N ASP A 395 10.29 6.55 7.36
CA ASP A 395 9.24 6.53 8.37
C ASP A 395 7.93 6.03 7.77
N MET A 396 7.34 4.97 8.38
CA MET A 396 6.15 4.32 7.83
C MET A 396 5.33 3.68 8.95
N LEU A 397 4.06 4.03 9.04
CA LEU A 397 3.12 3.56 10.06
C LEU A 397 1.96 2.79 9.44
N GLY A 398 1.74 1.57 9.93
CA GLY A 398 0.53 0.79 9.69
C GLY A 398 -0.37 0.78 10.92
N LEU A 399 -1.65 1.04 10.74
CA LEU A 399 -2.68 0.98 11.79
C LEU A 399 -3.76 -0.02 11.35
N ILE A 400 -3.87 -1.15 12.07
CA ILE A 400 -4.77 -2.24 11.66
C ILE A 400 -5.69 -2.60 12.83
N ALA A 401 -6.94 -2.15 12.75
CA ALA A 401 -7.96 -2.41 13.77
C ALA A 401 -8.93 -3.51 13.32
N ASN A 402 -9.27 -4.45 14.21
CA ASN A 402 -10.37 -5.39 13.90
C ASN A 402 -11.73 -4.69 13.85
N GLN A 403 -11.87 -3.56 14.56
CA GLN A 403 -13.08 -2.75 14.57
C GLN A 403 -12.82 -1.44 13.84
N PHE A 404 -12.74 -0.33 14.53
CA PHE A 404 -12.59 1.01 13.96
C PHE A 404 -11.16 1.54 14.04
N VAL A 405 -10.78 2.35 13.06
CA VAL A 405 -9.78 3.39 13.23
C VAL A 405 -10.53 4.70 13.42
N GLN A 406 -10.47 5.26 14.64
CA GLN A 406 -11.28 6.41 15.04
C GLN A 406 -10.43 7.65 15.27
N VAL A 407 -10.94 8.81 14.88
CA VAL A 407 -10.41 10.10 15.34
C VAL A 407 -11.22 10.52 16.55
N TYR A 408 -10.55 10.73 17.67
CA TYR A 408 -11.17 11.12 18.92
C TYR A 408 -11.79 12.52 18.81
N HIS A 409 -13.09 12.60 19.05
CA HIS A 409 -13.85 13.84 19.06
C HIS A 409 -14.81 13.84 20.27
N PRO A 410 -14.34 14.30 21.43
CA PRO A 410 -15.14 14.31 22.64
C PRO A 410 -16.20 15.42 22.61
N VAL A 411 -17.41 15.06 22.96
CA VAL A 411 -18.54 16.00 23.11
C VAL A 411 -19.26 15.73 24.43
N ASN A 412 -19.86 16.75 25.00
CA ASN A 412 -20.72 16.59 26.18
C ASN A 412 -22.14 16.14 25.81
N SER A 413 -22.98 15.87 26.80
CA SER A 413 -24.38 15.46 26.62
C SER A 413 -25.27 16.48 25.89
N SER A 414 -24.81 17.71 25.72
CA SER A 414 -25.48 18.74 24.94
C SER A 414 -24.92 18.85 23.52
N GLY A 415 -24.05 17.93 23.09
CA GLY A 415 -23.41 17.95 21.78
C GLY A 415 -22.35 19.03 21.61
N THR A 416 -21.80 19.60 22.69
CA THR A 416 -20.77 20.64 22.61
C THR A 416 -19.38 20.02 22.62
N ASN A 417 -18.49 20.48 21.73
CA ASN A 417 -17.10 20.05 21.68
C ASN A 417 -16.40 20.27 23.02
N LEU A 418 -15.69 19.25 23.49
CA LEU A 418 -14.84 19.33 24.67
C LEU A 418 -13.37 19.52 24.28
N SER A 419 -12.56 20.05 25.20
CA SER A 419 -11.12 20.18 25.04
C SER A 419 -10.37 19.20 25.97
N ASP A 420 -9.24 18.69 25.49
CA ASP A 420 -8.34 17.87 26.29
C ASP A 420 -6.98 18.59 26.41
N SER A 421 -6.61 19.00 27.61
CA SER A 421 -5.33 19.68 27.86
C SER A 421 -4.08 18.85 27.53
N ARG A 422 -4.23 17.53 27.36
CA ARG A 422 -3.16 16.62 26.94
C ARG A 422 -2.93 16.67 25.42
N ASN A 423 -3.90 17.20 24.65
CA ASN A 423 -3.75 17.40 23.22
C ASN A 423 -3.08 18.76 22.98
N PRO A 424 -1.97 18.84 22.23
CA PRO A 424 -1.29 20.10 21.94
C PRO A 424 -2.19 21.18 21.32
N THR A 425 -3.22 20.78 20.57
CA THR A 425 -4.21 21.69 19.99
C THR A 425 -5.40 21.96 20.92
N SER A 426 -5.47 21.31 22.06
CA SER A 426 -6.52 21.31 23.10
C SER A 426 -7.96 21.11 22.61
N THR A 427 -8.26 21.40 21.36
CA THR A 427 -9.60 21.39 20.75
C THR A 427 -9.75 20.40 19.61
N PHE A 428 -8.74 19.56 19.35
CA PHE A 428 -8.71 18.58 18.24
C PHE A 428 -8.88 19.20 16.84
N THR A 429 -8.56 20.49 16.68
CA THR A 429 -8.69 21.18 15.40
C THR A 429 -7.58 20.80 14.42
N ASN A 430 -7.95 20.65 13.14
CA ASN A 430 -7.03 20.37 12.03
C ASN A 430 -6.06 19.21 12.28
N PRO A 431 -6.53 18.00 12.65
CA PRO A 431 -5.66 16.88 12.94
C PRO A 431 -4.89 16.42 11.70
N GLN A 432 -3.64 16.00 11.93
CA GLN A 432 -2.76 15.45 10.90
C GLN A 432 -2.45 13.98 11.19
N ILE A 433 -2.65 13.11 10.21
CA ILE A 433 -2.46 11.68 10.32
C ILE A 433 -1.60 11.19 9.16
N HIS A 434 -0.43 10.63 9.46
CA HIS A 434 0.43 9.98 8.49
C HIS A 434 0.44 8.49 8.80
N ALA A 435 -0.32 7.69 8.05
CA ALA A 435 -0.42 6.26 8.24
C ALA A 435 -1.13 5.56 7.07
N ALA A 436 -0.80 4.28 6.88
CA ALA A 436 -1.66 3.34 6.18
C ALA A 436 -2.63 2.72 7.20
N MET A 437 -3.92 2.95 7.03
CA MET A 437 -4.96 2.58 7.98
C MET A 437 -5.87 1.50 7.41
N LEU A 438 -6.17 0.47 8.21
CA LEU A 438 -7.06 -0.62 7.84
C LEU A 438 -8.04 -0.91 8.98
N ALA A 439 -9.34 -0.70 8.72
CA ALA A 439 -10.45 -1.07 9.61
C ALA A 439 -11.16 -2.29 9.03
N LEU A 440 -10.95 -3.47 9.64
CA LEU A 440 -11.37 -4.75 9.08
C LEU A 440 -12.87 -5.02 9.22
N GLY A 441 -13.44 -4.70 10.35
CA GLY A 441 -14.87 -4.93 10.65
C GLY A 441 -15.75 -3.71 10.43
N HIS A 442 -15.15 -2.52 10.52
CA HIS A 442 -15.85 -1.25 10.49
C HIS A 442 -15.14 -0.22 9.61
N SER A 443 -14.98 1.00 10.09
CA SER A 443 -14.55 2.13 9.27
C SER A 443 -13.47 3.00 9.91
N PHE A 444 -12.84 3.82 9.07
CA PHE A 444 -12.18 5.04 9.50
C PHE A 444 -13.24 6.10 9.73
N ILE A 445 -13.41 6.55 10.97
CA ILE A 445 -14.52 7.40 11.40
C ILE A 445 -14.07 8.46 12.39
N VAL A 446 -14.73 9.61 12.40
CA VAL A 446 -14.63 10.57 13.50
C VAL A 446 -15.72 10.27 14.51
N GLN A 447 -15.35 10.10 15.78
CA GLN A 447 -16.33 9.93 16.84
C GLN A 447 -17.27 11.15 16.91
N ASN A 448 -18.53 10.93 17.21
CA ASN A 448 -19.54 11.99 17.31
C ASN A 448 -19.50 12.96 16.11
N TYR A 449 -19.26 12.46 14.90
CA TYR A 449 -19.03 13.22 13.67
C TYR A 449 -20.17 14.21 13.33
N ASN A 450 -21.37 13.94 13.83
CA ASN A 450 -22.59 14.72 13.62
C ASN A 450 -22.90 15.70 14.76
N GLU A 451 -22.03 15.76 15.75
CA GLU A 451 -22.18 16.63 16.92
C GLU A 451 -21.17 17.78 16.92
N GLY A 452 -21.47 18.81 17.69
CA GLY A 452 -20.58 19.94 17.92
C GLY A 452 -20.42 20.88 16.72
N ALA A 453 -19.48 21.79 16.83
CA ALA A 453 -19.08 22.70 15.76
C ALA A 453 -17.98 22.05 14.89
N GLN A 454 -17.85 22.53 13.65
CA GLN A 454 -16.77 22.09 12.75
C GLN A 454 -15.38 22.38 13.35
N LEU A 455 -14.50 21.40 13.27
CA LEU A 455 -13.13 21.42 13.83
C LEU A 455 -12.04 21.65 12.77
N GLY A 456 -12.41 22.21 11.62
CA GLY A 456 -11.49 22.49 10.52
C GLY A 456 -11.29 21.31 9.58
N THR A 457 -10.05 21.06 9.17
CA THR A 457 -9.73 20.05 8.14
C THR A 457 -8.90 18.91 8.72
N ILE A 458 -9.37 17.68 8.53
CA ILE A 458 -8.56 16.49 8.79
C ILE A 458 -7.65 16.20 7.59
N THR A 459 -6.35 16.18 7.84
CA THR A 459 -5.36 15.86 6.81
C THR A 459 -4.83 14.44 7.02
N VAL A 460 -5.01 13.59 6.02
CA VAL A 460 -4.46 12.23 5.99
C VAL A 460 -3.42 12.16 4.88
N ASN A 461 -2.22 11.71 5.20
CA ASN A 461 -1.19 11.33 4.23
C ASN A 461 -0.86 9.84 4.39
N GLY A 462 -1.31 9.01 3.45
CA GLY A 462 -1.17 7.56 3.56
C GLY A 462 -2.16 6.79 2.73
N GLY A 463 -2.90 5.89 3.37
CA GLY A 463 -3.98 5.11 2.78
C GLY A 463 -5.06 4.80 3.80
N ILE A 464 -6.30 4.68 3.35
CA ILE A 464 -7.47 4.33 4.16
C ILE A 464 -8.13 3.13 3.48
N ALA A 465 -8.13 1.98 4.16
CA ALA A 465 -8.91 0.82 3.75
C ALA A 465 -9.91 0.47 4.85
N GLN A 466 -11.16 0.24 4.48
CA GLN A 466 -12.24 0.05 5.44
C GLN A 466 -13.35 -0.83 4.87
N LYS A 467 -14.03 -1.54 5.75
CA LYS A 467 -15.17 -2.36 5.36
C LYS A 467 -16.38 -1.49 5.00
N TRP A 468 -16.70 -0.52 5.84
CA TRP A 468 -17.84 0.40 5.66
C TRP A 468 -17.32 1.83 5.48
N ARG A 469 -18.10 2.67 4.86
CA ARG A 469 -17.74 4.07 4.74
C ARG A 469 -18.01 4.81 6.05
N GLY A 470 -16.93 5.31 6.68
CA GLY A 470 -17.01 6.11 7.90
C GLY A 470 -17.18 7.60 7.60
N PRO A 471 -18.13 8.29 8.24
CA PRO A 471 -18.21 9.74 8.16
C PRO A 471 -17.14 10.42 9.01
N VAL A 472 -16.64 11.55 8.51
CA VAL A 472 -15.69 12.40 9.24
C VAL A 472 -16.27 13.76 9.59
N GLY A 473 -17.47 14.04 9.12
CA GLY A 473 -18.23 15.25 9.36
C GLY A 473 -19.51 15.27 8.52
N THR A 474 -20.29 16.30 8.66
CA THR A 474 -21.55 16.49 7.93
C THR A 474 -21.54 17.78 7.11
N SER A 475 -22.40 17.84 6.09
CA SER A 475 -22.64 19.08 5.34
C SER A 475 -23.28 20.19 6.19
N GLY A 476 -23.78 19.84 7.38
CA GLY A 476 -24.31 20.79 8.38
C GLY A 476 -23.23 21.55 9.16
N GLY A 477 -21.94 21.30 8.91
CA GLY A 477 -20.84 22.02 9.56
C GLY A 477 -20.41 21.41 10.90
N THR A 478 -20.44 20.08 11.03
CA THR A 478 -19.89 19.33 12.16
C THR A 478 -18.69 18.50 11.72
N GLY A 479 -17.88 18.01 12.67
CA GLY A 479 -16.69 17.22 12.39
C GLY A 479 -15.65 17.97 11.56
N TYR A 480 -15.13 17.36 10.49
CA TYR A 480 -14.02 17.88 9.68
C TYR A 480 -14.32 17.92 8.18
N LEU A 481 -13.71 18.87 7.49
CA LEU A 481 -13.47 18.78 6.03
C LEU A 481 -12.34 17.80 5.75
N LYS A 482 -12.35 17.17 4.57
CA LYS A 482 -11.38 16.13 4.17
C LYS A 482 -10.24 16.73 3.33
N ASN A 483 -9.01 16.37 3.66
CA ASN A 483 -7.83 16.58 2.83
C ASN A 483 -7.00 15.29 2.82
N TYR A 484 -7.25 14.42 1.83
CA TYR A 484 -6.63 13.11 1.75
C TYR A 484 -5.60 13.08 0.62
N GLY A 485 -4.36 12.74 0.97
CA GLY A 485 -3.24 12.56 0.06
C GLY A 485 -2.64 11.16 0.17
N TYR A 486 -2.34 10.56 -0.97
CA TYR A 486 -1.69 9.27 -1.03
C TYR A 486 -0.20 9.37 -0.72
N ASP A 487 0.30 8.54 0.18
CA ASP A 487 1.73 8.37 0.35
C ASP A 487 2.27 7.46 -0.76
N ALA A 488 2.87 8.06 -1.80
CA ALA A 488 3.35 7.33 -2.97
C ALA A 488 4.40 6.26 -2.65
N ARG A 489 5.04 6.32 -1.48
CA ARG A 489 5.99 5.29 -1.03
C ARG A 489 5.31 3.95 -0.80
N LEU A 490 4.01 3.93 -0.49
CA LEU A 490 3.21 2.71 -0.32
C LEU A 490 3.11 1.87 -1.61
N GLN A 491 3.47 2.43 -2.77
CA GLN A 491 3.53 1.67 -4.03
C GLN A 491 4.70 0.66 -4.07
N TYR A 492 5.76 0.89 -3.31
CA TYR A 492 6.98 0.08 -3.36
C TYR A 492 7.54 -0.33 -1.99
N ALA A 493 6.96 0.17 -0.92
CA ALA A 493 7.29 -0.20 0.45
C ALA A 493 6.02 -0.29 1.29
N SER A 494 6.01 -1.11 2.33
CA SER A 494 4.88 -1.23 3.26
C SER A 494 5.35 -1.09 4.71
N PRO A 495 4.48 -0.69 5.65
CA PRO A 495 4.76 -0.89 7.07
C PRO A 495 5.08 -2.36 7.36
N PRO A 496 5.82 -2.68 8.46
CA PRO A 496 6.18 -4.05 8.78
C PRO A 496 4.95 -4.95 8.95
N TYR A 497 4.98 -6.16 8.36
CA TYR A 497 3.94 -7.19 8.54
C TYR A 497 2.50 -6.70 8.29
N VAL A 498 2.33 -5.73 7.42
CA VAL A 498 0.99 -5.34 6.97
C VAL A 498 0.38 -6.48 6.18
N MET A 499 -0.87 -6.79 6.49
CA MET A 499 -1.61 -7.86 5.85
C MET A 499 -1.86 -7.55 4.38
N ASP A 500 -1.61 -8.51 3.51
CA ASP A 500 -2.02 -8.42 2.11
C ASP A 500 -3.49 -8.84 1.93
N ILE A 501 -4.08 -8.41 0.83
CA ILE A 501 -5.38 -8.92 0.38
C ILE A 501 -5.17 -10.37 -0.05
N ALA A 502 -5.95 -11.29 0.50
CA ALA A 502 -5.95 -12.68 0.08
C ALA A 502 -6.25 -12.78 -1.43
N ASP A 503 -5.64 -13.77 -2.10
CA ASP A 503 -5.90 -14.13 -3.50
C ASP A 503 -5.58 -13.05 -4.57
N THR A 504 -4.80 -12.02 -4.24
CA THR A 504 -4.32 -11.09 -5.26
C THR A 504 -2.98 -11.54 -5.86
N PRO A 505 -2.79 -11.38 -7.17
CA PRO A 505 -1.54 -11.78 -7.83
C PRO A 505 -0.36 -10.91 -7.37
N TYR A 506 0.81 -11.52 -7.26
CA TYR A 506 2.05 -10.79 -7.10
C TYR A 506 2.36 -9.96 -8.35
N ARG A 507 3.04 -8.84 -8.15
CA ARG A 507 3.54 -7.98 -9.22
C ARG A 507 4.92 -7.45 -8.89
N VAL A 508 5.69 -7.13 -9.92
CA VAL A 508 6.90 -6.35 -9.77
C VAL A 508 6.51 -4.91 -9.44
N SER A 509 6.87 -4.44 -8.25
CA SER A 509 6.60 -3.07 -7.80
C SER A 509 7.72 -2.10 -8.15
N GLN A 510 8.95 -2.60 -8.22
CA GLN A 510 10.13 -1.84 -8.58
C GLN A 510 11.21 -2.78 -9.14
N TRP A 511 11.99 -2.32 -10.11
CA TRP A 511 13.20 -3.01 -10.51
C TRP A 511 14.30 -2.01 -10.87
N ALA A 512 15.53 -2.45 -10.72
CA ALA A 512 16.70 -1.67 -11.12
C ALA A 512 17.81 -2.63 -11.58
N GLU A 513 18.60 -2.19 -12.54
CA GLU A 513 19.84 -2.88 -12.86
C GLU A 513 20.87 -2.63 -11.76
N VAL A 514 21.59 -3.67 -11.37
CA VAL A 514 22.58 -3.64 -10.30
C VAL A 514 23.88 -4.30 -10.77
N GLN A 515 24.95 -4.12 -10.03
CA GLN A 515 26.20 -4.84 -10.29
C GLN A 515 25.98 -6.35 -10.13
N ASN A 516 26.67 -7.13 -10.96
CA ASN A 516 26.61 -8.58 -10.88
C ASN A 516 27.05 -9.03 -9.49
N PRO A 517 26.29 -9.93 -8.84
CA PRO A 517 26.68 -10.48 -7.54
C PRO A 517 27.95 -11.34 -7.68
N THR A 518 28.71 -11.43 -6.60
CA THR A 518 29.82 -12.38 -6.47
C THR A 518 29.27 -13.79 -6.24
N GLY A 519 29.97 -14.81 -6.75
CA GLY A 519 29.58 -16.22 -6.52
C GLY A 519 28.49 -16.74 -7.46
N LEU A 520 28.32 -16.14 -8.63
CA LEU A 520 27.46 -16.71 -9.68
C LEU A 520 27.92 -18.11 -10.07
N PRO A 521 27.01 -19.01 -10.48
CA PRO A 521 27.37 -20.32 -10.99
C PRO A 521 28.34 -20.22 -12.18
N ALA A 522 29.23 -21.22 -12.31
CA ALA A 522 30.20 -21.28 -13.40
C ALA A 522 29.55 -21.44 -14.78
#